data_f5da86d1278b10eba88372ff0fe23a58
#
_entry.id   f5da86d1278b10eba88372ff0fe23a58
#
_cell.length_a   1.000
_cell.length_b   1.000
_cell.length_c   1.000
_cell.angle_alpha   90.00
_cell.angle_beta   90.00
_cell.angle_gamma   90.00
#
_symmetry.space_group_name_H-M   'P 1'
#
loop_
_entity.id
_entity.type
_entity.pdbx_description
1 polymer ?
#
loop_
_entity_poly.entity_id
_entity_poly.type
_entity_poly.pdbx_seq_one_letter_code
_entity_poly.pdbx_strand_id
1 'polypeptide(L)'
;MKKRIFATLLAIGMVISLTACGGGSAAGTGAAGGGAGSTAGAAADAGDSEIDIMYTKADIEASINGLGDWESQYDMAVQGDEKFTWGYIDMGFKDTFTTKIRNTFKYYCSLYFPNVTILEGDGEMDPNRQLQLAENFITQGVDAIIIDPTDADGCLGIVQACQEAGMPLVSVNAIIHTDLLNNGIGFVGSDNYLAGQLEAEWIINNVPDDEKVYTCYQKGQDGYDHTTLREKGVFETLDKAGYNYENLATLYSDYMRDKAMNNAEDWITKYGEQVTVIPCCNDESAMGTLQAYQAAGLGDKIHITGIDANQDALEEVKKGNLACTVMQNGLAQAKWAAASAYDACINGTTETKGVDVPFELVDSTNIDQYLK
;
A
#
# COMPACT_ATOMS: atom_id res chain seq x y z
N MET A 1 0.47 -9.87 -58.08
CA MET A 1 0.03 -11.21 -58.56
C MET A 1 -0.47 -12.00 -57.37
N LYS A 2 -1.68 -12.50 -57.56
CA LYS A 2 -2.53 -13.22 -56.62
C LYS A 2 -1.88 -14.52 -56.12
N LYS A 3 -2.15 -14.91 -54.85
CA LYS A 3 -2.72 -16.23 -54.53
C LYS A 3 -3.27 -16.24 -53.09
N ARG A 4 -4.59 -16.34 -53.03
CA ARG A 4 -5.37 -16.77 -51.86
C ARG A 4 -5.30 -18.31 -51.80
N ILE A 5 -5.20 -18.87 -50.60
CA ILE A 5 -5.55 -20.27 -50.35
C ILE A 5 -6.50 -20.33 -49.18
N PHE A 6 -7.68 -20.83 -49.44
CA PHE A 6 -8.74 -21.30 -48.54
C PHE A 6 -8.41 -22.72 -48.03
N ALA A 7 -8.72 -23.04 -46.79
CA ALA A 7 -9.05 -24.40 -46.32
C ALA A 7 -9.70 -24.28 -44.94
N THR A 8 -10.96 -24.39 -44.79
CA THR A 8 -11.87 -25.54 -44.63
C THR A 8 -11.94 -26.02 -43.17
N LEU A 9 -13.14 -25.75 -42.57
CA LEU A 9 -13.65 -26.31 -41.33
C LEU A 9 -13.66 -27.86 -41.32
N LEU A 10 -13.38 -28.42 -40.13
CA LEU A 10 -13.88 -29.75 -39.79
C LEU A 10 -14.47 -29.72 -38.37
N ALA A 11 -15.78 -29.80 -38.31
CA ALA A 11 -16.54 -30.04 -37.10
C ALA A 11 -16.61 -31.56 -36.87
N ILE A 12 -16.28 -32.00 -35.65
CA ILE A 12 -16.60 -33.33 -35.18
C ILE A 12 -17.40 -33.20 -33.89
N GLY A 13 -18.69 -33.50 -34.00
CA GLY A 13 -19.58 -33.69 -32.87
C GLY A 13 -19.38 -35.07 -32.27
N MET A 14 -19.41 -35.17 -30.96
CA MET A 14 -19.64 -36.43 -30.24
C MET A 14 -20.74 -36.26 -29.22
N VAL A 15 -21.87 -36.90 -29.52
CA VAL A 15 -23.00 -37.17 -28.67
C VAL A 15 -22.68 -38.41 -27.85
N ILE A 16 -22.78 -38.37 -26.53
CA ILE A 16 -22.92 -39.56 -25.71
C ILE A 16 -24.07 -39.38 -24.72
N SER A 17 -24.95 -40.32 -24.82
CA SER A 17 -26.26 -40.48 -24.21
C SER A 17 -26.25 -40.77 -22.72
N LEU A 18 -27.38 -40.36 -22.10
CA LEU A 18 -27.85 -40.72 -20.75
C LEU A 18 -28.00 -42.22 -20.52
N THR A 19 -27.72 -42.63 -19.30
CA THR A 19 -28.50 -43.68 -18.64
C THR A 19 -28.75 -43.32 -17.17
N ALA A 20 -30.04 -43.34 -16.84
CA ALA A 20 -30.59 -43.16 -15.48
C ALA A 20 -30.78 -44.51 -14.80
N CYS A 21 -30.64 -44.52 -13.46
CA CYS A 21 -31.38 -45.32 -12.45
C CYS A 21 -30.85 -44.89 -11.09
N GLY A 22 -31.54 -44.52 -10.05
CA GLY A 22 -32.90 -44.76 -9.63
C GLY A 22 -32.87 -44.98 -8.11
N GLY A 23 -33.61 -44.17 -7.33
CA GLY A 23 -34.17 -44.61 -6.08
C GLY A 23 -33.76 -43.91 -4.77
N GLY A 24 -34.70 -43.20 -4.13
CA GLY A 24 -34.85 -43.20 -2.68
C GLY A 24 -34.94 -41.84 -1.96
N SER A 25 -36.18 -41.50 -1.66
CA SER A 25 -36.71 -40.37 -0.87
C SER A 25 -36.02 -40.03 0.45
N ALA A 26 -35.96 -38.75 0.84
CA ALA A 26 -36.84 -38.15 1.86
C ALA A 26 -36.53 -36.67 2.10
N ALA A 27 -37.56 -35.88 2.17
CA ALA A 27 -37.91 -34.55 2.51
C ALA A 27 -36.98 -33.74 3.43
N GLY A 28 -36.83 -32.43 3.08
CA GLY A 28 -36.39 -31.38 4.01
C GLY A 28 -36.26 -30.04 3.30
N THR A 29 -37.34 -29.29 3.38
CA THR A 29 -37.63 -27.90 2.97
C THR A 29 -36.48 -26.89 3.16
N GLY A 30 -36.33 -25.97 2.21
CA GLY A 30 -35.73 -24.64 2.48
C GLY A 30 -35.10 -23.99 1.27
N ALA A 31 -35.81 -23.08 0.66
CA ALA A 31 -35.50 -22.24 -0.47
C ALA A 31 -34.24 -21.36 -0.25
N ALA A 32 -33.48 -21.03 -1.27
CA ALA A 32 -33.56 -19.78 -2.01
C ALA A 32 -32.35 -19.65 -2.92
N GLY A 33 -32.60 -19.36 -4.16
CA GLY A 33 -31.61 -19.00 -5.16
C GLY A 33 -31.01 -17.64 -4.86
N GLY A 34 -29.71 -17.48 -5.07
CA GLY A 34 -29.01 -16.22 -5.04
C GLY A 34 -28.42 -15.96 -6.41
N GLY A 35 -29.13 -15.17 -7.21
CA GLY A 35 -28.59 -14.58 -8.41
C GLY A 35 -27.54 -13.54 -8.03
N ALA A 36 -26.38 -13.56 -8.70
CA ALA A 36 -25.41 -12.50 -8.67
C ALA A 36 -25.99 -11.27 -9.38
N GLY A 37 -26.50 -10.34 -8.62
CA GLY A 37 -26.93 -9.03 -9.10
C GLY A 37 -25.81 -8.03 -8.87
N SER A 38 -25.17 -7.60 -9.96
CA SER A 38 -24.38 -6.38 -10.00
C SER A 38 -25.30 -5.20 -9.67
N THR A 39 -25.19 -4.63 -8.49
CA THR A 39 -25.83 -3.35 -8.17
C THR A 39 -24.84 -2.24 -8.42
N ALA A 40 -25.06 -1.48 -9.54
CA ALA A 40 -24.59 -0.14 -9.67
C ALA A 40 -25.19 0.68 -8.53
N GLY A 41 -24.43 0.95 -7.49
CA GLY A 41 -24.85 1.82 -6.38
C GLY A 41 -24.81 3.27 -6.83
N ALA A 42 -26.00 3.87 -6.94
CA ALA A 42 -26.16 5.32 -6.93
C ALA A 42 -25.51 5.90 -5.65
N ALA A 43 -24.97 7.12 -5.77
CA ALA A 43 -24.48 7.90 -4.65
C ALA A 43 -25.51 7.93 -3.53
N ALA A 44 -25.34 7.09 -2.53
CA ALA A 44 -26.10 7.10 -1.31
C ALA A 44 -25.42 8.10 -0.38
N ASP A 45 -26.23 9.03 0.11
CA ASP A 45 -25.98 9.87 1.25
C ASP A 45 -25.27 9.04 2.34
N ALA A 46 -23.95 9.24 2.47
CA ALA A 46 -23.14 8.60 3.49
C ALA A 46 -23.41 9.27 4.83
N GLY A 47 -24.50 8.82 5.47
CA GLY A 47 -24.69 9.05 6.89
C GLY A 47 -23.44 8.57 7.63
N ASP A 48 -23.06 9.33 8.66
CA ASP A 48 -21.92 9.26 9.58
C ASP A 48 -21.51 7.84 10.07
N SER A 49 -21.22 6.91 9.15
CA SER A 49 -20.43 5.73 9.46
C SER A 49 -18.96 6.20 9.45
N GLU A 50 -18.28 6.02 10.56
CA GLU A 50 -16.84 6.27 10.71
C GLU A 50 -16.10 5.67 9.50
N ILE A 51 -15.74 6.54 8.54
CA ILE A 51 -14.82 6.16 7.48
C ILE A 51 -13.48 6.07 8.19
N ASP A 52 -12.93 4.87 8.31
CA ASP A 52 -11.58 4.66 8.86
C ASP A 52 -10.56 5.28 7.89
N ILE A 53 -10.29 6.56 8.10
CA ILE A 53 -9.32 7.34 7.34
C ILE A 53 -8.15 7.71 8.25
N MET A 54 -6.95 7.72 7.67
CA MET A 54 -5.72 8.09 8.39
C MET A 54 -5.74 9.54 8.88
N TYR A 55 -6.49 10.40 8.21
CA TYR A 55 -6.59 11.85 8.48
C TYR A 55 -8.03 12.23 8.81
N THR A 56 -8.22 13.28 9.61
CA THR A 56 -9.55 13.82 9.84
C THR A 56 -10.13 14.43 8.56
N LYS A 57 -11.46 14.51 8.48
CA LYS A 57 -12.14 15.20 7.37
C LYS A 57 -11.61 16.63 7.18
N ALA A 58 -11.36 17.34 8.30
CA ALA A 58 -10.82 18.69 8.28
C ALA A 58 -9.40 18.75 7.68
N ASP A 59 -8.55 17.75 7.92
CA ASP A 59 -7.21 17.70 7.30
C ASP A 59 -7.32 17.53 5.80
N ILE A 60 -8.22 16.63 5.35
CA ILE A 60 -8.42 16.39 3.93
C ILE A 60 -9.01 17.65 3.27
N GLU A 61 -9.96 18.32 3.91
CA GLU A 61 -10.50 19.61 3.44
C GLU A 61 -9.42 20.70 3.39
N ALA A 62 -8.54 20.76 4.37
CA ALA A 62 -7.45 21.73 4.39
C ALA A 62 -6.37 21.48 3.34
N SER A 63 -6.20 20.22 2.92
CA SER A 63 -5.12 19.79 2.01
C SER A 63 -5.14 20.45 0.65
N ILE A 64 -6.28 21.00 0.21
CA ILE A 64 -6.39 21.76 -1.05
C ILE A 64 -5.50 23.00 -1.05
N ASN A 65 -5.21 23.58 0.11
CA ASN A 65 -4.38 24.76 0.27
C ASN A 65 -2.87 24.44 0.27
N GLY A 66 -2.50 23.17 0.17
CA GLY A 66 -1.13 22.68 0.18
C GLY A 66 -0.81 21.86 1.45
N LEU A 67 0.08 20.89 1.28
CA LEU A 67 0.60 20.02 2.35
C LEU A 67 2.07 20.32 2.67
N GLY A 68 2.68 21.24 1.93
CA GLY A 68 4.06 21.68 2.13
C GLY A 68 4.64 22.35 0.88
N ASP A 69 5.76 23.04 1.06
CA ASP A 69 6.44 23.78 -0.02
C ASP A 69 6.90 22.87 -1.18
N TRP A 70 7.11 21.57 -0.87
CA TRP A 70 7.54 20.56 -1.85
C TRP A 70 6.49 20.34 -2.97
N GLU A 71 5.20 20.63 -2.73
CA GLU A 71 4.16 20.52 -3.73
C GLU A 71 4.28 21.54 -4.86
N SER A 72 4.95 22.66 -4.62
CA SER A 72 5.06 23.78 -5.59
C SER A 72 5.76 23.42 -6.90
N GLN A 73 6.47 22.30 -6.95
CA GLN A 73 7.11 21.79 -8.16
C GLN A 73 6.15 21.03 -9.11
N TYR A 74 4.93 20.69 -8.65
CA TYR A 74 3.96 19.92 -9.42
C TYR A 74 2.86 20.82 -9.97
N ASP A 75 2.71 20.79 -11.30
CA ASP A 75 1.67 21.53 -12.03
C ASP A 75 0.59 20.54 -12.52
N MET A 76 -0.33 20.20 -11.62
CA MET A 76 -1.52 19.38 -11.90
C MET A 76 -2.72 19.97 -11.17
N ALA A 77 -3.91 19.86 -11.80
CA ALA A 77 -5.13 20.28 -11.15
C ALA A 77 -5.50 19.35 -9.98
N VAL A 78 -5.58 19.91 -8.78
CA VAL A 78 -5.94 19.19 -7.54
C VAL A 78 -7.44 19.18 -7.26
N GLN A 79 -8.25 19.77 -8.16
CA GLN A 79 -9.72 19.76 -8.14
C GLN A 79 -10.27 19.97 -9.56
N GLY A 80 -11.49 19.52 -9.81
CA GLY A 80 -12.17 19.71 -11.09
C GLY A 80 -13.58 19.13 -11.13
N ASP A 81 -14.37 19.59 -12.11
CA ASP A 81 -15.79 19.23 -12.24
C ASP A 81 -16.09 18.32 -13.44
N GLU A 82 -15.08 17.91 -14.20
CA GLU A 82 -15.27 17.02 -15.34
C GLU A 82 -15.70 15.63 -14.87
N LYS A 83 -16.47 14.94 -15.71
CA LYS A 83 -17.05 13.65 -15.39
C LYS A 83 -16.17 12.53 -15.92
N PHE A 84 -15.64 11.70 -15.00
CA PHE A 84 -14.85 10.50 -15.32
C PHE A 84 -15.30 9.30 -14.51
N THR A 85 -14.88 8.11 -14.94
CA THR A 85 -14.98 6.87 -14.19
C THR A 85 -13.57 6.31 -14.02
N TRP A 86 -13.10 6.12 -12.78
CA TRP A 86 -11.78 5.57 -12.49
C TRP A 86 -11.87 4.20 -11.84
N GLY A 87 -10.93 3.31 -12.18
CA GLY A 87 -10.72 2.07 -11.47
C GLY A 87 -9.63 2.27 -10.40
N TYR A 88 -9.94 1.95 -9.14
CA TYR A 88 -8.95 1.91 -8.06
C TYR A 88 -8.71 0.45 -7.67
N ILE A 89 -7.50 -0.03 -7.87
CA ILE A 89 -7.09 -1.41 -7.55
C ILE A 89 -6.19 -1.34 -6.32
N ASP A 90 -6.71 -1.79 -5.18
CA ASP A 90 -5.96 -1.89 -3.92
C ASP A 90 -5.10 -3.15 -3.94
N MET A 91 -3.99 -3.16 -3.20
CA MET A 91 -3.21 -4.38 -3.01
C MET A 91 -4.02 -5.42 -2.23
N GLY A 92 -4.77 -5.00 -1.21
CA GLY A 92 -5.64 -5.87 -0.43
C GLY A 92 -6.39 -5.11 0.67
N PHE A 93 -7.70 -5.25 0.71
CA PHE A 93 -8.59 -4.52 1.64
C PHE A 93 -8.35 -4.80 3.14
N LYS A 94 -7.47 -5.73 3.46
CA LYS A 94 -7.10 -6.08 4.85
C LYS A 94 -5.86 -5.36 5.35
N ASP A 95 -5.07 -4.78 4.46
CA ASP A 95 -3.92 -3.99 4.87
C ASP A 95 -4.37 -2.65 5.46
N THR A 96 -3.81 -2.31 6.63
CA THR A 96 -4.26 -1.15 7.40
C THR A 96 -3.91 0.16 6.69
N PHE A 97 -2.67 0.29 6.22
CA PHE A 97 -2.19 1.54 5.63
C PHE A 97 -2.84 1.80 4.26
N THR A 98 -2.87 0.81 3.37
CA THR A 98 -3.43 0.95 2.02
C THR A 98 -4.94 1.17 2.04
N THR A 99 -5.66 0.51 2.97
CA THR A 99 -7.08 0.78 3.20
C THR A 99 -7.32 2.24 3.58
N LYS A 100 -6.46 2.83 4.42
CA LYS A 100 -6.56 4.25 4.79
C LYS A 100 -6.27 5.17 3.61
N ILE A 101 -5.25 4.87 2.78
CA ILE A 101 -4.99 5.63 1.53
C ILE A 101 -6.22 5.59 0.63
N ARG A 102 -6.76 4.40 0.36
CA ARG A 102 -7.95 4.23 -0.50
C ARG A 102 -9.15 5.02 0.01
N ASN A 103 -9.45 4.93 1.30
CA ASN A 103 -10.57 5.67 1.90
C ASN A 103 -10.33 7.18 1.85
N THR A 104 -9.10 7.64 2.10
CA THR A 104 -8.69 9.05 1.96
C THR A 104 -8.85 9.51 0.50
N PHE A 105 -8.40 8.70 -0.47
CA PHE A 105 -8.56 8.97 -1.90
C PHE A 105 -10.03 9.17 -2.29
N LYS A 106 -10.90 8.27 -1.85
CA LYS A 106 -12.35 8.36 -2.13
C LYS A 106 -12.97 9.62 -1.51
N TYR A 107 -12.61 9.90 -0.26
CA TYR A 107 -13.14 11.09 0.41
C TYR A 107 -12.61 12.37 -0.25
N TYR A 108 -11.31 12.44 -0.57
CA TYR A 108 -10.72 13.54 -1.32
C TYR A 108 -11.44 13.75 -2.66
N CYS A 109 -11.64 12.69 -3.43
CA CYS A 109 -12.36 12.76 -4.70
C CYS A 109 -13.80 13.25 -4.52
N SER A 110 -14.50 12.85 -3.46
CA SER A 110 -15.87 13.31 -3.21
C SER A 110 -15.96 14.81 -2.95
N LEU A 111 -14.90 15.44 -2.46
CA LEU A 111 -14.82 16.87 -2.22
C LEU A 111 -14.35 17.65 -3.45
N TYR A 112 -13.31 17.17 -4.12
CA TYR A 112 -12.55 17.95 -5.10
C TYR A 112 -12.71 17.48 -6.54
N PHE A 113 -13.24 16.28 -6.75
CA PHE A 113 -13.60 15.70 -8.05
C PHE A 113 -15.01 15.10 -7.99
N PRO A 114 -16.05 15.88 -7.64
CA PRO A 114 -17.37 15.36 -7.26
C PRO A 114 -18.10 14.62 -8.37
N ASN A 115 -17.69 14.80 -9.62
CA ASN A 115 -18.28 14.14 -10.79
C ASN A 115 -17.50 12.88 -11.22
N VAL A 116 -16.48 12.49 -10.47
CA VAL A 116 -15.74 11.24 -10.71
C VAL A 116 -16.43 10.08 -10.01
N THR A 117 -16.67 9.00 -10.77
CA THR A 117 -17.13 7.71 -10.22
C THR A 117 -15.94 6.80 -10.00
N ILE A 118 -15.78 6.22 -8.81
CA ILE A 118 -14.69 5.29 -8.48
C ILE A 118 -15.25 3.87 -8.42
N LEU A 119 -14.64 2.97 -9.21
CA LEU A 119 -14.85 1.52 -9.15
C LEU A 119 -13.68 0.92 -8.36
N GLU A 120 -13.97 0.18 -7.30
CA GLU A 120 -12.94 -0.40 -6.43
C GLU A 120 -12.73 -1.87 -6.72
N GLY A 121 -11.50 -2.34 -6.62
CA GLY A 121 -11.11 -3.73 -6.73
C GLY A 121 -10.17 -4.15 -5.61
N ASP A 122 -10.50 -5.24 -4.92
CA ASP A 122 -9.62 -5.89 -3.95
C ASP A 122 -8.63 -6.78 -4.67
N GLY A 123 -7.35 -6.45 -4.58
CA GLY A 123 -6.24 -7.21 -5.16
C GLY A 123 -5.95 -8.51 -4.42
N GLU A 124 -6.48 -8.67 -3.19
CA GLU A 124 -6.33 -9.89 -2.38
C GLU A 124 -4.86 -10.31 -2.18
N MET A 125 -3.92 -9.35 -2.25
CA MET A 125 -2.47 -9.57 -2.18
C MET A 125 -1.95 -10.52 -3.30
N ASP A 126 -2.63 -10.56 -4.45
CA ASP A 126 -2.29 -11.40 -5.61
C ASP A 126 -2.18 -10.55 -6.89
N PRO A 127 -1.00 -10.46 -7.53
CA PRO A 127 -0.80 -9.71 -8.77
C PRO A 127 -1.65 -10.22 -9.94
N ASN A 128 -1.99 -11.53 -9.99
CA ASN A 128 -2.90 -12.06 -11.01
C ASN A 128 -4.34 -11.56 -10.80
N ARG A 129 -4.74 -11.41 -9.52
CA ARG A 129 -6.03 -10.82 -9.19
C ARG A 129 -6.08 -9.35 -9.60
N GLN A 130 -5.03 -8.60 -9.33
CA GLN A 130 -4.91 -7.20 -9.78
C GLN A 130 -4.95 -7.08 -11.30
N LEU A 131 -4.29 -7.98 -12.04
CA LEU A 131 -4.36 -8.00 -13.50
C LEU A 131 -5.80 -8.25 -14.00
N GLN A 132 -6.51 -9.23 -13.43
CA GLN A 132 -7.92 -9.48 -13.78
C GLN A 132 -8.81 -8.26 -13.53
N LEU A 133 -8.57 -7.52 -12.43
CA LEU A 133 -9.30 -6.30 -12.12
C LEU A 133 -9.01 -5.20 -13.15
N ALA A 134 -7.75 -5.02 -13.54
CA ALA A 134 -7.36 -4.05 -14.57
C ALA A 134 -8.03 -4.35 -15.91
N GLU A 135 -7.98 -5.61 -16.38
CA GLU A 135 -8.64 -6.05 -17.61
C GLU A 135 -10.16 -5.84 -17.56
N ASN A 136 -10.78 -6.10 -16.40
CA ASN A 136 -12.21 -5.85 -16.20
C ASN A 136 -12.54 -4.36 -16.26
N PHE A 137 -11.75 -3.49 -15.64
CA PHE A 137 -11.96 -2.03 -15.69
C PHE A 137 -11.75 -1.48 -17.10
N ILE A 138 -10.73 -1.94 -17.82
CA ILE A 138 -10.53 -1.62 -19.24
C ILE A 138 -11.77 -2.01 -20.07
N THR A 139 -12.31 -3.22 -19.86
CA THR A 139 -13.51 -3.71 -20.56
C THR A 139 -14.75 -2.88 -20.22
N GLN A 140 -14.87 -2.37 -18.98
CA GLN A 140 -15.95 -1.49 -18.56
C GLN A 140 -15.81 -0.07 -19.10
N GLY A 141 -14.66 0.28 -19.69
CA GLY A 141 -14.40 1.58 -20.30
C GLY A 141 -14.18 2.67 -19.25
N VAL A 142 -13.44 2.38 -18.19
CA VAL A 142 -12.98 3.43 -17.27
C VAL A 142 -12.03 4.41 -17.98
N ASP A 143 -11.90 5.61 -17.46
CA ASP A 143 -11.08 6.68 -18.06
C ASP A 143 -9.63 6.67 -17.55
N ALA A 144 -9.37 6.08 -16.37
CA ALA A 144 -8.04 5.88 -15.82
C ALA A 144 -8.05 4.73 -14.79
N ILE A 145 -6.87 4.15 -14.54
CA ILE A 145 -6.65 3.17 -13.48
C ILE A 145 -5.62 3.71 -12.49
N ILE A 146 -5.95 3.64 -11.22
CA ILE A 146 -5.05 3.88 -10.09
C ILE A 146 -4.81 2.53 -9.43
N ILE A 147 -3.55 2.17 -9.20
CA ILE A 147 -3.19 0.90 -8.60
C ILE A 147 -2.21 1.07 -7.45
N ASP A 148 -2.46 0.36 -6.36
CA ASP A 148 -1.46 0.04 -5.34
C ASP A 148 -0.96 -1.38 -5.60
N PRO A 149 0.22 -1.56 -6.24
CA PRO A 149 0.63 -2.87 -6.72
C PRO A 149 1.12 -3.77 -5.59
N THR A 150 0.71 -5.05 -5.63
CA THR A 150 1.10 -6.07 -4.65
C THR A 150 2.51 -6.62 -4.85
N ASP A 151 3.05 -6.51 -6.07
CA ASP A 151 4.35 -7.04 -6.44
C ASP A 151 4.91 -6.21 -7.59
N ALA A 152 6.14 -5.70 -7.42
CA ALA A 152 6.73 -4.77 -8.36
C ALA A 152 6.99 -5.40 -9.75
N ASP A 153 7.36 -6.68 -9.80
CA ASP A 153 7.59 -7.44 -11.03
C ASP A 153 6.33 -8.16 -11.52
N GLY A 154 5.54 -8.69 -10.59
CA GLY A 154 4.31 -9.43 -10.86
C GLY A 154 3.22 -8.58 -11.51
N CYS A 155 3.22 -7.26 -11.28
CA CYS A 155 2.26 -6.32 -11.86
C CYS A 155 2.61 -5.81 -13.26
N LEU A 156 3.71 -6.25 -13.89
CA LEU A 156 4.09 -5.85 -15.26
C LEU A 156 3.00 -6.15 -16.30
N GLY A 157 2.23 -7.21 -16.15
CA GLY A 157 1.10 -7.52 -17.02
C GLY A 157 0.03 -6.44 -17.06
N ILE A 158 -0.15 -5.71 -15.95
CA ILE A 158 -1.11 -4.59 -15.85
C ILE A 158 -0.63 -3.40 -16.68
N VAL A 159 0.67 -3.11 -16.63
CA VAL A 159 1.30 -2.07 -17.47
C VAL A 159 1.04 -2.36 -18.93
N GLN A 160 1.28 -3.61 -19.36
CA GLN A 160 1.06 -4.02 -20.74
C GLN A 160 -0.40 -3.90 -21.16
N ALA A 161 -1.34 -4.38 -20.32
CA ALA A 161 -2.77 -4.30 -20.61
C ALA A 161 -3.25 -2.83 -20.75
N CYS A 162 -2.78 -1.94 -19.86
CA CYS A 162 -3.10 -0.51 -19.94
C CYS A 162 -2.50 0.14 -21.19
N GLN A 163 -1.26 -0.17 -21.57
CA GLN A 163 -0.64 0.35 -22.79
C GLN A 163 -1.40 -0.10 -24.06
N GLU A 164 -1.74 -1.38 -24.16
CA GLU A 164 -2.48 -1.92 -25.30
C GLU A 164 -3.88 -1.30 -25.45
N ALA A 165 -4.50 -0.96 -24.32
CA ALA A 165 -5.80 -0.32 -24.28
C ALA A 165 -5.76 1.21 -24.43
N GLY A 166 -4.57 1.83 -24.38
CA GLY A 166 -4.44 3.28 -24.32
C GLY A 166 -5.03 3.88 -23.04
N MET A 167 -4.87 3.18 -21.90
CA MET A 167 -5.44 3.50 -20.61
C MET A 167 -4.41 4.23 -19.72
N PRO A 168 -4.70 5.43 -19.20
CA PRO A 168 -3.85 6.07 -18.20
C PRO A 168 -3.74 5.21 -16.94
N LEU A 169 -2.50 5.01 -16.45
CA LEU A 169 -2.19 4.22 -15.26
C LEU A 169 -1.39 5.06 -14.27
N VAL A 170 -1.85 5.15 -13.03
CA VAL A 170 -1.13 5.77 -11.91
C VAL A 170 -0.78 4.68 -10.90
N SER A 171 0.50 4.55 -10.55
CA SER A 171 0.94 3.71 -9.43
C SER A 171 0.97 4.55 -8.17
N VAL A 172 0.33 4.13 -7.10
CA VAL A 172 0.29 4.82 -5.81
C VAL A 172 0.91 3.94 -4.73
N ASN A 173 1.58 4.53 -3.75
CA ASN A 173 2.21 3.87 -2.61
C ASN A 173 3.38 2.94 -2.96
N ALA A 174 3.17 1.94 -3.78
CA ALA A 174 4.19 0.99 -4.24
C ALA A 174 4.53 1.19 -5.74
N ILE A 175 5.72 0.75 -6.16
CA ILE A 175 6.17 0.87 -7.55
C ILE A 175 5.90 -0.42 -8.35
N ILE A 176 5.89 -0.25 -9.67
CA ILE A 176 6.00 -1.36 -10.62
C ILE A 176 7.37 -1.24 -11.30
N HIS A 177 8.16 -2.31 -11.36
CA HIS A 177 9.47 -2.32 -12.02
C HIS A 177 9.32 -2.25 -13.53
N THR A 178 9.21 -1.04 -14.07
CA THR A 178 9.07 -0.78 -15.50
C THR A 178 9.89 0.44 -15.91
N ASP A 179 10.44 0.42 -17.13
CA ASP A 179 11.13 1.57 -17.74
C ASP A 179 10.19 2.77 -17.97
N LEU A 180 8.87 2.55 -17.84
CA LEU A 180 7.86 3.59 -17.97
C LEU A 180 7.57 4.33 -16.65
N LEU A 181 8.08 3.84 -15.52
CA LEU A 181 7.86 4.48 -14.23
C LEU A 181 8.44 5.91 -14.28
N ASN A 182 7.59 6.92 -13.97
CA ASN A 182 7.87 8.34 -14.14
C ASN A 182 8.28 8.76 -15.57
N ASN A 183 8.05 7.89 -16.58
CA ASN A 183 8.29 8.15 -17.98
C ASN A 183 7.12 7.63 -18.84
N GLY A 184 5.90 7.96 -18.41
CA GLY A 184 4.62 7.53 -19.00
C GLY A 184 3.64 6.97 -17.95
N ILE A 185 4.15 6.31 -16.90
CA ILE A 185 3.36 5.88 -15.74
C ILE A 185 3.83 6.67 -14.51
N GLY A 186 2.96 7.51 -13.96
CA GLY A 186 3.26 8.28 -12.76
C GLY A 186 3.28 7.38 -11.52
N PHE A 187 4.36 7.47 -10.76
CA PHE A 187 4.43 6.95 -9.41
C PHE A 187 4.14 8.07 -8.41
N VAL A 188 3.13 7.90 -7.60
CA VAL A 188 2.78 8.80 -6.49
C VAL A 188 3.04 8.10 -5.18
N GLY A 189 4.18 8.37 -4.59
CA GLY A 189 4.64 7.65 -3.39
C GLY A 189 5.93 8.24 -2.86
N SER A 190 6.58 7.50 -1.97
CA SER A 190 7.74 7.95 -1.22
C SER A 190 8.95 7.05 -1.49
N ASP A 191 10.16 7.60 -1.34
CA ASP A 191 11.41 6.85 -1.45
C ASP A 191 11.61 5.94 -0.24
N ASN A 192 11.32 4.66 -0.38
CA ASN A 192 11.41 3.69 0.69
C ASN A 192 12.84 3.45 1.22
N TYR A 193 13.87 3.74 0.41
CA TYR A 193 15.25 3.74 0.90
C TYR A 193 15.45 4.86 1.93
N LEU A 194 14.90 6.05 1.68
CA LEU A 194 14.95 7.18 2.61
C LEU A 194 14.24 6.85 3.93
N ALA A 195 13.14 6.10 3.91
CA ALA A 195 12.48 5.70 5.14
C ALA A 195 13.41 4.91 6.07
N GLY A 196 14.08 3.89 5.56
CA GLY A 196 15.07 3.13 6.33
C GLY A 196 16.30 3.97 6.73
N GLN A 197 16.70 4.91 5.87
CA GLN A 197 17.77 5.86 6.20
C GLN A 197 17.40 6.72 7.41
N LEU A 198 16.17 7.24 7.48
CA LEU A 198 15.68 8.03 8.62
C LEU A 198 15.65 7.24 9.93
N GLU A 199 15.25 5.95 9.89
CA GLU A 199 15.37 5.06 11.06
C GLU A 199 16.82 4.92 11.53
N ALA A 200 17.74 4.67 10.59
CA ALA A 200 19.17 4.55 10.89
C ALA A 200 19.77 5.85 11.43
N GLU A 201 19.40 6.99 10.87
CA GLU A 201 19.83 8.31 11.36
C GLU A 201 19.36 8.56 12.80
N TRP A 202 18.10 8.15 13.13
CA TRP A 202 17.64 8.18 14.50
C TRP A 202 18.49 7.30 15.41
N ILE A 203 18.79 6.06 15.00
CA ILE A 203 19.64 5.13 15.77
C ILE A 203 21.01 5.71 16.02
N ILE A 204 21.69 6.19 14.98
CA ILE A 204 23.05 6.78 15.06
C ILE A 204 23.07 7.97 16.05
N ASN A 205 22.03 8.78 16.05
CA ASN A 205 21.98 9.99 16.86
C ASN A 205 21.56 9.75 18.31
N ASN A 206 20.92 8.63 18.63
CA ASN A 206 20.28 8.41 19.94
C ASN A 206 20.78 7.18 20.68
N VAL A 207 21.41 6.21 20.00
CA VAL A 207 21.92 4.99 20.63
C VAL A 207 23.45 5.03 20.56
N PRO A 208 24.16 5.10 21.72
CA PRO A 208 25.63 5.06 21.75
C PRO A 208 26.18 3.76 21.21
N ASP A 209 27.28 3.81 20.45
CA ASP A 209 27.95 2.67 19.81
C ASP A 209 29.41 2.47 20.29
N ASP A 210 29.76 3.04 21.44
CA ASP A 210 31.03 2.81 22.15
C ASP A 210 31.21 1.33 22.55
N GLU A 211 30.12 0.61 22.76
CA GLU A 211 30.04 -0.84 22.76
C GLU A 211 29.26 -1.32 21.53
N LYS A 212 29.44 -2.60 21.14
CA LYS A 212 28.74 -3.16 20.00
C LYS A 212 27.23 -3.22 20.24
N VAL A 213 26.46 -2.58 19.37
CA VAL A 213 24.99 -2.61 19.35
C VAL A 213 24.52 -3.86 18.62
N TYR A 214 23.65 -4.66 19.24
CA TYR A 214 23.06 -5.82 18.60
C TYR A 214 21.64 -5.52 18.15
N THR A 215 21.37 -5.80 16.89
CA THR A 215 20.06 -5.57 16.27
C THR A 215 19.39 -6.87 15.83
N CYS A 216 18.07 -6.84 15.72
CA CYS A 216 17.29 -7.70 14.85
C CYS A 216 16.44 -6.81 13.94
N TYR A 217 15.95 -7.35 12.81
CA TYR A 217 15.15 -6.58 11.86
C TYR A 217 13.84 -7.28 11.53
N GLN A 218 12.71 -6.57 11.69
CA GLN A 218 11.40 -7.01 11.23
C GLN A 218 11.22 -6.62 9.77
N LYS A 219 11.29 -7.59 8.88
CA LYS A 219 11.17 -7.40 7.44
C LYS A 219 9.71 -7.50 7.00
N GLY A 220 9.31 -6.74 5.99
CA GLY A 220 7.98 -6.82 5.38
C GLY A 220 7.75 -8.11 4.63
N GLN A 221 6.83 -8.12 3.69
CA GLN A 221 6.54 -9.27 2.84
C GLN A 221 7.53 -9.33 1.66
N ASP A 222 7.85 -10.54 1.20
CA ASP A 222 8.69 -10.75 0.03
C ASP A 222 7.99 -10.30 -1.27
N GLY A 223 8.76 -9.84 -2.27
CA GLY A 223 8.25 -9.33 -3.54
C GLY A 223 7.93 -7.83 -3.54
N TYR A 224 7.86 -7.18 -2.40
CA TYR A 224 7.64 -5.74 -2.31
C TYR A 224 8.95 -4.96 -2.31
N ASP A 225 9.00 -3.90 -3.11
CA ASP A 225 10.16 -3.04 -3.22
C ASP A 225 10.48 -2.34 -1.89
N HIS A 226 9.46 -1.83 -1.21
CA HIS A 226 9.64 -1.19 0.09
C HIS A 226 10.17 -2.14 1.16
N THR A 227 9.86 -3.44 1.12
CA THR A 227 10.46 -4.44 2.02
C THR A 227 11.98 -4.45 1.90
N THR A 228 12.49 -4.43 0.67
CA THR A 228 13.92 -4.50 0.39
C THR A 228 14.61 -3.15 0.58
N LEU A 229 13.98 -2.07 0.13
CA LEU A 229 14.57 -0.73 0.20
C LEU A 229 14.63 -0.19 1.62
N ARG A 230 13.61 -0.42 2.46
CA ARG A 230 13.63 0.00 3.88
C ARG A 230 14.76 -0.70 4.64
N GLU A 231 14.88 -2.04 4.55
CA GLU A 231 15.98 -2.79 5.15
C GLU A 231 17.35 -2.26 4.67
N LYS A 232 17.49 -2.08 3.36
CA LYS A 232 18.71 -1.58 2.73
C LYS A 232 19.04 -0.16 3.21
N GLY A 233 18.05 0.71 3.32
CA GLY A 233 18.20 2.06 3.85
C GLY A 233 18.75 2.05 5.28
N VAL A 234 18.23 1.17 6.15
CA VAL A 234 18.74 1.04 7.52
C VAL A 234 20.22 0.61 7.50
N PHE A 235 20.51 -0.56 6.95
CA PHE A 235 21.83 -1.16 7.16
C PHE A 235 22.93 -0.46 6.35
N GLU A 236 22.67 -0.02 5.11
CA GLU A 236 23.67 0.76 4.36
C GLU A 236 23.99 2.10 5.01
N THR A 237 23.04 2.73 5.70
CA THR A 237 23.28 3.98 6.40
C THR A 237 24.12 3.77 7.66
N LEU A 238 23.82 2.72 8.45
CA LEU A 238 24.66 2.32 9.58
C LEU A 238 26.10 1.99 9.12
N ASP A 239 26.24 1.22 8.02
CA ASP A 239 27.55 0.86 7.45
C ASP A 239 28.32 2.10 6.96
N LYS A 240 27.67 3.02 6.24
CA LYS A 240 28.27 4.27 5.75
C LYS A 240 28.75 5.18 6.88
N ALA A 241 28.03 5.18 8.01
CA ALA A 241 28.40 5.91 9.21
C ALA A 241 29.55 5.25 10.00
N GLY A 242 29.88 4.00 9.69
CA GLY A 242 30.84 3.20 10.48
C GLY A 242 30.31 2.86 11.88
N TYR A 243 28.99 2.81 12.03
CA TYR A 243 28.32 2.52 13.29
C TYR A 243 28.65 1.10 13.77
N ASN A 244 28.97 0.93 15.07
CA ASN A 244 29.43 -0.33 15.63
C ASN A 244 28.27 -1.25 15.99
N TYR A 245 27.73 -1.97 15.01
CA TYR A 245 26.57 -2.87 15.21
C TYR A 245 26.82 -4.29 14.67
N GLU A 246 25.91 -5.21 15.04
CA GLU A 246 25.77 -6.54 14.47
C GLU A 246 24.29 -6.91 14.38
N ASN A 247 23.80 -7.17 13.16
CA ASN A 247 22.45 -7.68 12.97
C ASN A 247 22.42 -9.21 13.18
N LEU A 248 21.78 -9.65 14.26
CA LEU A 248 21.72 -11.07 14.67
C LEU A 248 20.69 -11.88 13.90
N ALA A 249 19.61 -11.25 13.44
CA ALA A 249 18.55 -11.90 12.70
C ALA A 249 17.67 -10.90 11.92
N THR A 250 17.22 -11.32 10.74
CA THR A 250 16.14 -10.68 9.97
C THR A 250 15.04 -11.72 9.76
N LEU A 251 13.81 -11.42 10.15
CA LEU A 251 12.66 -12.28 9.94
C LEU A 251 11.51 -11.50 9.26
N TYR A 252 10.76 -12.19 8.41
CA TYR A 252 9.59 -11.63 7.78
C TYR A 252 8.41 -11.55 8.76
N SER A 253 7.89 -10.36 8.96
CA SER A 253 6.66 -10.08 9.71
C SER A 253 5.44 -9.98 8.78
N ASP A 254 5.67 -9.86 7.46
CA ASP A 254 4.64 -9.68 6.44
C ASP A 254 3.69 -8.50 6.75
N TYR A 255 4.24 -7.44 7.37
CA TYR A 255 3.50 -6.26 7.86
C TYR A 255 2.43 -6.57 8.92
N MET A 256 2.49 -7.75 9.55
CA MET A 256 1.47 -8.23 10.49
C MET A 256 1.96 -8.17 11.93
N ARG A 257 1.15 -7.57 12.80
CA ARG A 257 1.45 -7.36 14.23
C ARG A 257 1.70 -8.66 14.99
N ASP A 258 0.83 -9.64 14.81
CA ASP A 258 0.92 -10.93 15.48
C ASP A 258 2.14 -11.75 15.02
N LYS A 259 2.49 -11.66 13.75
CA LYS A 259 3.69 -12.33 13.22
C LYS A 259 4.97 -11.69 13.73
N ALA A 260 5.01 -10.34 13.78
CA ALA A 260 6.12 -9.61 14.36
C ALA A 260 6.28 -9.90 15.87
N MET A 261 5.17 -10.04 16.61
CA MET A 261 5.20 -10.45 18.01
C MET A 261 5.83 -11.82 18.18
N ASN A 262 5.44 -12.82 17.38
CA ASN A 262 6.01 -14.16 17.42
C ASN A 262 7.53 -14.14 17.11
N ASN A 263 7.96 -13.39 16.09
CA ASN A 263 9.38 -13.21 15.78
C ASN A 263 10.16 -12.62 16.97
N ALA A 264 9.57 -11.63 17.64
CA ALA A 264 10.19 -10.99 18.80
C ALA A 264 10.28 -11.94 20.01
N GLU A 265 9.26 -12.75 20.27
CA GLU A 265 9.30 -13.80 21.32
C GLU A 265 10.41 -14.82 21.07
N ASP A 266 10.62 -15.21 19.81
CA ASP A 266 11.73 -16.08 19.42
C ASP A 266 13.10 -15.42 19.68
N TRP A 267 13.23 -14.13 19.35
CA TRP A 267 14.47 -13.37 19.62
C TRP A 267 14.73 -13.18 21.10
N ILE A 268 13.71 -12.87 21.91
CA ILE A 268 13.81 -12.77 23.36
C ILE A 268 14.29 -14.11 23.95
N THR A 269 13.71 -15.22 23.48
CA THR A 269 14.12 -16.57 23.93
C THR A 269 15.57 -16.88 23.58
N LYS A 270 16.03 -16.46 22.38
CA LYS A 270 17.35 -16.81 21.85
C LYS A 270 18.47 -15.88 22.34
N TYR A 271 18.17 -14.59 22.44
CA TYR A 271 19.17 -13.54 22.65
C TYR A 271 19.00 -12.79 23.99
N GLY A 272 17.81 -12.87 24.61
CA GLY A 272 17.53 -12.18 25.88
C GLY A 272 17.71 -10.66 25.77
N GLU A 273 18.48 -10.09 26.70
CA GLU A 273 18.78 -8.66 26.77
C GLU A 273 19.91 -8.23 25.80
N GLN A 274 20.46 -9.13 25.00
CA GLN A 274 21.56 -8.79 24.10
C GLN A 274 21.10 -7.84 22.98
N VAL A 275 19.90 -8.03 22.44
CA VAL A 275 19.32 -7.15 21.41
C VAL A 275 18.86 -5.87 22.07
N THR A 276 19.33 -4.74 21.58
CA THR A 276 19.02 -3.41 22.12
C THR A 276 18.33 -2.47 21.12
N VAL A 277 18.34 -2.83 19.83
CA VAL A 277 17.68 -2.05 18.77
C VAL A 277 16.97 -2.97 17.80
N ILE A 278 15.72 -2.69 17.46
CA ILE A 278 14.96 -3.41 16.44
C ILE A 278 14.29 -2.40 15.49
N PRO A 279 14.90 -2.14 14.33
CA PRO A 279 14.21 -1.45 13.27
C PRO A 279 13.12 -2.34 12.68
N CYS A 280 11.96 -1.75 12.39
CA CYS A 280 10.81 -2.47 11.86
C CYS A 280 10.34 -1.84 10.55
N CYS A 281 10.09 -2.66 9.55
CA CYS A 281 9.65 -2.20 8.24
C CYS A 281 8.34 -1.39 8.23
N ASN A 282 7.54 -1.48 9.30
CA ASN A 282 6.33 -0.68 9.51
C ASN A 282 5.88 -0.67 10.98
N ASP A 283 4.90 0.17 11.29
CA ASP A 283 4.37 0.34 12.65
C ASP A 283 3.64 -0.91 13.18
N GLU A 284 2.94 -1.67 12.33
CA GLU A 284 2.31 -2.91 12.76
C GLU A 284 3.37 -3.91 13.30
N SER A 285 4.51 -4.00 12.61
CA SER A 285 5.63 -4.82 13.05
C SER A 285 6.29 -4.26 14.32
N ALA A 286 6.42 -2.93 14.43
CA ALA A 286 6.94 -2.27 15.61
C ALA A 286 6.06 -2.51 16.84
N MET A 287 4.74 -2.38 16.68
CA MET A 287 3.77 -2.60 17.75
C MET A 287 3.72 -4.06 18.23
N GLY A 288 3.81 -5.02 17.31
CA GLY A 288 3.92 -6.44 17.67
C GLY A 288 5.20 -6.75 18.45
N THR A 289 6.32 -6.20 17.99
CA THR A 289 7.61 -6.31 18.67
C THR A 289 7.56 -5.68 20.08
N LEU A 290 6.99 -4.48 20.21
CA LEU A 290 6.81 -3.80 21.47
C LEU A 290 5.99 -4.63 22.47
N GLN A 291 4.89 -5.21 22.03
CA GLN A 291 4.03 -6.05 22.88
C GLN A 291 4.81 -7.25 23.45
N ALA A 292 5.62 -7.95 22.64
CA ALA A 292 6.44 -9.07 23.09
C ALA A 292 7.48 -8.62 24.13
N TYR A 293 8.20 -7.54 23.88
CA TYR A 293 9.23 -7.04 24.81
C TYR A 293 8.64 -6.50 26.10
N GLN A 294 7.48 -5.84 26.05
CA GLN A 294 6.75 -5.40 27.27
C GLN A 294 6.26 -6.59 28.10
N ALA A 295 5.69 -7.63 27.45
CA ALA A 295 5.26 -8.84 28.13
C ALA A 295 6.41 -9.59 28.82
N ALA A 296 7.61 -9.54 28.25
CA ALA A 296 8.82 -10.10 28.84
C ALA A 296 9.48 -9.21 29.92
N GLY A 297 8.96 -8.01 30.16
CA GLY A 297 9.58 -7.06 31.09
C GLY A 297 10.87 -6.42 30.58
N LEU A 298 11.05 -6.38 29.26
CA LEU A 298 12.24 -5.85 28.57
C LEU A 298 11.94 -4.56 27.78
N GLY A 299 10.72 -4.02 27.87
CA GLY A 299 10.29 -2.83 27.11
C GLY A 299 11.20 -1.62 27.32
N ASP A 300 11.69 -1.38 28.53
CA ASP A 300 12.57 -0.25 28.85
C ASP A 300 14.04 -0.43 28.40
N LYS A 301 14.38 -1.61 27.84
CA LYS A 301 15.74 -1.99 27.48
C LYS A 301 15.97 -2.05 25.97
N ILE A 302 14.97 -1.71 25.19
CA ILE A 302 14.94 -1.87 23.75
C ILE A 302 14.53 -0.58 23.04
N HIS A 303 15.21 -0.24 21.96
CA HIS A 303 14.77 0.81 21.05
C HIS A 303 14.12 0.16 19.83
N ILE A 304 12.85 0.45 19.62
CA ILE A 304 12.08 -0.07 18.48
C ILE A 304 11.69 1.12 17.62
N THR A 305 11.99 1.05 16.31
CA THR A 305 11.56 2.05 15.33
C THR A 305 10.51 1.48 14.40
N GLY A 306 9.71 2.34 13.79
CA GLY A 306 8.66 1.96 12.85
C GLY A 306 8.55 2.92 11.68
N ILE A 307 7.63 2.62 10.77
CA ILE A 307 7.29 3.45 9.61
C ILE A 307 5.77 3.42 9.47
N ASP A 308 5.14 4.49 9.08
CA ASP A 308 3.76 4.81 8.68
C ASP A 308 3.17 5.97 9.51
N ALA A 309 3.59 6.15 10.78
CA ALA A 309 3.00 7.05 11.76
C ALA A 309 1.51 6.75 12.02
N ASN A 310 1.19 5.48 12.21
CA ASN A 310 -0.14 5.06 12.66
C ASN A 310 -0.46 5.65 14.04
N GLN A 311 -1.73 5.95 14.31
CA GLN A 311 -2.16 6.67 15.53
C GLN A 311 -1.70 5.98 16.81
N ASP A 312 -1.82 4.67 16.91
CA ASP A 312 -1.38 3.90 18.09
C ASP A 312 0.15 3.86 18.24
N ALA A 313 0.90 3.84 17.13
CA ALA A 313 2.35 3.96 17.16
C ALA A 313 2.80 5.36 17.60
N LEU A 314 2.15 6.42 17.11
CA LEU A 314 2.39 7.80 17.57
C LEU A 314 2.15 7.95 19.08
N GLU A 315 1.11 7.30 19.61
CA GLU A 315 0.85 7.28 21.05
C GLU A 315 1.98 6.59 21.84
N GLU A 316 2.54 5.51 21.31
CA GLU A 316 3.65 4.80 21.94
C GLU A 316 4.99 5.58 21.81
N VAL A 317 5.19 6.32 20.73
CA VAL A 317 6.31 7.28 20.60
C VAL A 317 6.16 8.38 21.66
N LYS A 318 4.95 8.92 21.86
CA LYS A 318 4.69 9.95 22.88
C LYS A 318 4.94 9.45 24.31
N LYS A 319 4.66 8.18 24.58
CA LYS A 319 4.93 7.53 25.88
C LYS A 319 6.42 7.17 26.05
N GLY A 320 7.20 7.19 24.97
CA GLY A 320 8.60 6.77 24.97
C GLY A 320 8.78 5.24 24.89
N ASN A 321 7.74 4.49 24.56
CA ASN A 321 7.79 3.04 24.40
C ASN A 321 8.28 2.63 22.98
N LEU A 322 7.94 3.41 21.96
CA LEU A 322 8.61 3.38 20.65
C LEU A 322 9.61 4.53 20.56
N ALA A 323 10.71 4.27 19.91
CA ALA A 323 11.81 5.21 19.74
C ALA A 323 11.46 6.33 18.75
N CYS A 324 10.97 5.94 17.60
CA CYS A 324 10.46 6.82 16.54
C CYS A 324 9.58 6.03 15.57
N THR A 325 8.86 6.76 14.74
CA THR A 325 8.28 6.26 13.49
C THR A 325 8.61 7.21 12.36
N VAL A 326 8.56 6.73 11.11
CA VAL A 326 8.74 7.55 9.91
C VAL A 326 7.38 7.75 9.26
N MET A 327 6.89 8.99 9.25
CA MET A 327 5.55 9.32 8.73
C MET A 327 5.53 9.18 7.21
N GLN A 328 4.64 8.30 6.73
CA GLN A 328 4.27 8.15 5.34
C GLN A 328 2.99 8.94 5.07
N ASN A 329 3.07 9.99 4.23
CA ASN A 329 1.95 10.90 4.02
C ASN A 329 0.91 10.33 3.04
N GLY A 330 0.03 9.45 3.54
CA GLY A 330 -1.03 8.85 2.74
C GLY A 330 -2.06 9.85 2.20
N LEU A 331 -2.25 11.00 2.86
CA LEU A 331 -3.12 12.07 2.33
C LEU A 331 -2.52 12.71 1.07
N ALA A 332 -1.21 12.98 1.09
CA ALA A 332 -0.53 13.49 -0.09
C ALA A 332 -0.56 12.48 -1.24
N GLN A 333 -0.33 11.20 -0.94
CA GLN A 333 -0.43 10.13 -1.94
C GLN A 333 -1.84 10.07 -2.55
N ALA A 334 -2.89 10.11 -1.73
CA ALA A 334 -4.28 10.10 -2.18
C ALA A 334 -4.62 11.32 -3.06
N LYS A 335 -4.27 12.53 -2.61
CA LYS A 335 -4.47 13.79 -3.34
C LYS A 335 -3.79 13.77 -4.70
N TRP A 336 -2.51 13.44 -4.73
CA TRP A 336 -1.70 13.53 -5.94
C TRP A 336 -1.96 12.37 -6.91
N ALA A 337 -2.38 11.19 -6.43
CA ALA A 337 -2.85 10.13 -7.31
C ALA A 337 -4.13 10.55 -8.04
N ALA A 338 -5.07 11.22 -7.35
CA ALA A 338 -6.26 11.77 -7.96
C ALA A 338 -5.93 12.89 -8.97
N ALA A 339 -5.03 13.81 -8.61
CA ALA A 339 -4.57 14.88 -9.48
C ALA A 339 -3.90 14.36 -10.76
N SER A 340 -3.05 13.33 -10.63
CA SER A 340 -2.36 12.71 -11.77
C SER A 340 -3.33 12.01 -12.73
N ALA A 341 -4.30 11.27 -12.21
CA ALA A 341 -5.34 10.65 -13.03
C ALA A 341 -6.22 11.69 -13.72
N TYR A 342 -6.61 12.75 -12.98
CA TYR A 342 -7.41 13.85 -13.54
C TYR A 342 -6.67 14.59 -14.65
N ASP A 343 -5.39 14.93 -14.44
CA ASP A 343 -4.55 15.62 -15.42
C ASP A 343 -4.45 14.82 -16.74
N ALA A 344 -4.25 13.51 -16.65
CA ALA A 344 -4.22 12.65 -17.83
C ALA A 344 -5.57 12.64 -18.58
N CYS A 345 -6.67 12.51 -17.84
CA CYS A 345 -8.01 12.46 -18.41
C CYS A 345 -8.39 13.78 -19.12
N ILE A 346 -8.17 14.95 -18.49
CA ILE A 346 -8.53 16.25 -19.10
C ILE A 346 -7.68 16.59 -20.32
N ASN A 347 -6.42 16.14 -20.35
CA ASN A 347 -5.51 16.36 -21.48
C ASN A 347 -5.64 15.30 -22.58
N GLY A 348 -6.45 14.24 -22.36
CA GLY A 348 -6.63 13.15 -23.30
C GLY A 348 -5.33 12.40 -23.60
N THR A 349 -4.45 12.24 -22.60
CA THR A 349 -3.17 11.54 -22.71
C THR A 349 -3.19 10.25 -21.90
N THR A 350 -2.37 9.27 -22.30
CA THR A 350 -2.11 8.06 -21.52
C THR A 350 -0.96 8.24 -20.54
N GLU A 351 -0.18 9.32 -20.70
CA GLU A 351 0.93 9.64 -19.82
C GLU A 351 0.41 10.25 -18.51
N THR A 352 0.80 9.65 -17.40
CA THR A 352 0.50 10.12 -16.05
C THR A 352 1.77 10.67 -15.39
N LYS A 353 1.62 11.57 -14.42
CA LYS A 353 2.73 12.26 -13.76
C LYS A 353 2.97 11.67 -12.38
N GLY A 354 4.25 11.43 -12.03
CA GLY A 354 4.65 11.01 -10.70
C GLY A 354 4.78 12.18 -9.72
N VAL A 355 4.72 11.85 -8.44
CA VAL A 355 4.93 12.79 -7.33
C VAL A 355 5.73 12.11 -6.22
N ASP A 356 6.89 12.66 -5.92
CA ASP A 356 7.69 12.22 -4.79
C ASP A 356 7.13 12.84 -3.50
N VAL A 357 6.50 12.01 -2.68
CA VAL A 357 5.93 12.42 -1.39
C VAL A 357 7.01 12.22 -0.31
N PRO A 358 7.42 13.27 0.42
CA PRO A 358 8.48 13.13 1.41
C PRO A 358 8.08 12.26 2.59
N PHE A 359 9.03 11.48 3.10
CA PHE A 359 8.97 10.90 4.43
C PHE A 359 9.42 11.91 5.48
N GLU A 360 8.88 11.81 6.70
CA GLU A 360 9.26 12.65 7.82
C GLU A 360 9.51 11.81 9.07
N LEU A 361 10.66 12.02 9.73
CA LEU A 361 10.96 11.35 11.00
C LEU A 361 10.10 11.95 12.11
N VAL A 362 9.45 11.10 12.89
CA VAL A 362 8.63 11.49 14.04
C VAL A 362 9.16 10.82 15.30
N ASP A 363 9.60 11.63 16.25
CA ASP A 363 10.11 11.18 17.54
C ASP A 363 9.60 12.07 18.70
N SER A 364 10.14 11.87 19.88
CA SER A 364 9.74 12.63 21.07
C SER A 364 9.92 14.15 20.95
N THR A 365 10.69 14.64 20.00
CA THR A 365 10.98 16.08 19.84
C THR A 365 9.92 16.81 19.01
N ASN A 366 9.19 16.10 18.13
CA ASN A 366 8.22 16.69 17.23
C ASN A 366 6.83 16.01 17.25
N ILE A 367 6.65 14.94 18.02
CA ILE A 367 5.43 14.13 18.10
C ILE A 367 4.13 14.94 18.31
N ASP A 368 4.19 16.05 19.04
CA ASP A 368 3.02 16.90 19.32
C ASP A 368 2.41 17.54 18.06
N GLN A 369 3.12 17.56 16.95
CA GLN A 369 2.62 18.04 15.66
C GLN A 369 1.76 17.00 14.93
N TYR A 370 1.89 15.72 15.28
CA TYR A 370 1.25 14.60 14.61
C TYR A 370 0.12 13.94 15.43
N LEU A 371 0.11 14.15 16.74
CA LEU A 371 -0.99 13.69 17.61
C LEU A 371 -2.17 14.65 17.54
N LYS A 372 -3.35 14.08 17.34
CA LYS A 372 -4.61 14.84 17.22
C LYS A 372 -5.58 14.51 18.34
#